data_db88bf43b0b32677877c47ed9a653d1f
#
_entry.id   db88bf43b0b32677877c47ed9a653d1f
#
_cell.length_a   1.000
_cell.length_b   1.000
_cell.length_c   1.000
_cell.angle_alpha   90.00
_cell.angle_beta   90.00
_cell.angle_gamma   90.00
#
_symmetry.space_group_name_H-M   'P 1'
#
loop_
_entity.id
_entity.type
_entity.pdbx_description
1 polymer ?
#
loop_
_entity_poly.entity_id
_entity_poly.type
_entity_poly.pdbx_seq_one_letter_code
_entity_poly.pdbx_strand_id
1 'polypeptide(L)'
;MAKKSTSKMPKRKEEFLYRGKKMADLSKMSVEEVAELLPARQRRSIKRGFSKEHKKLLVNLRARDAIRTHLRDMIIFPDMVGKSIEIHNGKTFEKVEILPEMVGHYFGEFALTRARVTHGSAGVGATRSSKYVPLK
;
A
#
# COMPACT_ATOMS: atom_id res chain seq x y z
N MET A 1 7.80 -7.86 49.56
CA MET A 1 7.02 -7.02 48.62
C MET A 1 6.70 -7.85 47.41
N ALA A 2 5.43 -8.25 47.24
CA ALA A 2 4.99 -9.12 46.15
C ALA A 2 4.79 -8.31 44.87
N LYS A 3 5.46 -8.71 43.77
CA LYS A 3 5.28 -8.12 42.45
C LYS A 3 3.91 -8.55 41.91
N LYS A 4 2.99 -7.58 41.77
CA LYS A 4 1.72 -7.79 41.04
C LYS A 4 2.03 -8.13 39.58
N SER A 5 1.79 -9.38 39.16
CA SER A 5 1.78 -9.79 37.80
C SER A 5 0.52 -9.20 37.14
N THR A 6 0.66 -8.14 36.36
CA THR A 6 -0.39 -7.68 35.45
C THR A 6 -0.48 -8.68 34.31
N SER A 7 -1.42 -9.61 34.41
CA SER A 7 -1.78 -10.49 33.31
C SER A 7 -2.39 -9.64 32.18
N LYS A 8 -1.57 -9.34 31.18
CA LYS A 8 -2.01 -8.69 29.96
C LYS A 8 -2.96 -9.67 29.25
N MET A 9 -4.27 -9.43 29.31
CA MET A 9 -5.24 -10.20 28.55
C MET A 9 -4.80 -10.20 27.08
N PRO A 10 -4.82 -11.35 26.40
CA PRO A 10 -4.51 -11.42 24.98
C PRO A 10 -5.52 -10.52 24.25
N LYS A 11 -5.03 -9.49 23.55
CA LYS A 11 -5.87 -8.68 22.68
C LYS A 11 -6.52 -9.63 21.68
N ARG A 12 -7.86 -9.73 21.69
CA ARG A 12 -8.61 -10.38 20.61
C ARG A 12 -8.14 -9.74 19.31
N LYS A 13 -7.64 -10.53 18.37
CA LYS A 13 -7.40 -10.07 17.01
C LYS A 13 -8.78 -9.80 16.42
N GLU A 14 -9.19 -8.54 16.43
CA GLU A 14 -10.43 -8.13 15.78
C GLU A 14 -10.25 -8.39 14.28
N GLU A 15 -11.14 -9.19 13.71
CA GLU A 15 -11.13 -9.44 12.27
C GLU A 15 -11.46 -8.13 11.55
N PHE A 16 -10.64 -7.77 10.56
CA PHE A 16 -10.89 -6.59 9.76
C PHE A 16 -12.20 -6.75 8.95
N LEU A 17 -13.10 -5.79 9.11
CA LEU A 17 -14.36 -5.71 8.39
C LEU A 17 -14.35 -4.48 7.47
N TYR A 18 -14.53 -4.69 6.18
CA TYR A 18 -14.70 -3.60 5.23
C TYR A 18 -16.20 -3.31 5.04
N ARG A 19 -16.65 -2.15 5.53
CA ARG A 19 -18.07 -1.75 5.51
C ARG A 19 -19.03 -2.84 6.03
N GLY A 20 -18.64 -3.51 7.11
CA GLY A 20 -19.43 -4.55 7.76
C GLY A 20 -19.34 -5.94 7.12
N LYS A 21 -18.59 -6.11 6.03
CA LYS A 21 -18.37 -7.40 5.36
C LYS A 21 -17.00 -7.97 5.69
N LYS A 22 -16.91 -9.29 5.88
CA LYS A 22 -15.65 -10.00 6.08
C LYS A 22 -14.89 -10.12 4.76
N MET A 23 -13.56 -10.21 4.83
CA MET A 23 -12.72 -10.37 3.64
C MET A 23 -13.06 -11.63 2.83
N ALA A 24 -13.41 -12.71 3.51
CA ALA A 24 -13.82 -13.96 2.86
C ALA A 24 -15.11 -13.83 2.04
N ASP A 25 -16.02 -12.95 2.43
CA ASP A 25 -17.25 -12.68 1.69
C ASP A 25 -16.99 -11.72 0.53
N LEU A 26 -16.12 -10.72 0.74
CA LEU A 26 -15.73 -9.77 -0.30
C LEU A 26 -15.00 -10.43 -1.48
N SER A 27 -14.15 -11.43 -1.20
CA SER A 27 -13.43 -12.14 -2.27
C SER A 27 -14.33 -13.03 -3.14
N LYS A 28 -15.53 -13.35 -2.68
CA LYS A 28 -16.54 -14.12 -3.46
C LYS A 28 -17.45 -13.22 -4.31
N MET A 29 -17.45 -11.92 -4.02
CA MET A 29 -18.32 -10.96 -4.70
C MET A 29 -17.79 -10.62 -6.09
N SER A 30 -18.70 -10.29 -6.99
CA SER A 30 -18.34 -9.76 -8.32
C SER A 30 -17.69 -8.37 -8.22
N VAL A 31 -16.92 -8.00 -9.25
CA VAL A 31 -16.26 -6.68 -9.30
C VAL A 31 -17.27 -5.54 -9.20
N GLU A 32 -18.47 -5.72 -9.74
CA GLU A 32 -19.55 -4.74 -9.73
C GLU A 32 -20.12 -4.56 -8.32
N GLU A 33 -20.35 -5.64 -7.59
CA GLU A 33 -20.83 -5.61 -6.21
C GLU A 33 -19.78 -5.00 -5.26
N VAL A 34 -18.50 -5.33 -5.45
CA VAL A 34 -17.41 -4.70 -4.72
C VAL A 34 -17.36 -3.20 -5.02
N ALA A 35 -17.58 -2.79 -6.28
CA ALA A 35 -17.58 -1.39 -6.68
C ALA A 35 -18.64 -0.56 -5.93
N GLU A 36 -19.81 -1.13 -5.63
CA GLU A 36 -20.85 -0.41 -4.86
C GLU A 36 -20.41 -0.13 -3.41
N LEU A 37 -19.55 -0.98 -2.86
CA LEU A 37 -18.99 -0.77 -1.51
C LEU A 37 -17.82 0.21 -1.50
N LEU A 38 -17.18 0.45 -2.65
CA LEU A 38 -16.04 1.35 -2.76
C LEU A 38 -16.45 2.83 -2.71
N PRO A 39 -15.53 3.74 -2.34
CA PRO A 39 -15.76 5.19 -2.44
C PRO A 39 -16.13 5.62 -3.87
N ALA A 40 -16.77 6.78 -4.00
CA ALA A 40 -17.32 7.26 -5.27
C ALA A 40 -16.30 7.35 -6.41
N ARG A 41 -15.04 7.71 -6.10
CA ARG A 41 -13.98 7.84 -7.10
C ARG A 41 -13.60 6.51 -7.71
N GLN A 42 -13.36 5.51 -6.87
CA GLN A 42 -13.02 4.16 -7.29
C GLN A 42 -14.19 3.52 -8.04
N ARG A 43 -15.42 3.66 -7.53
CA ARG A 43 -16.64 3.21 -8.19
C ARG A 43 -16.77 3.78 -9.60
N ARG A 44 -16.54 5.09 -9.76
CA ARG A 44 -16.57 5.74 -11.07
C ARG A 44 -15.49 5.18 -12.00
N SER A 45 -14.28 4.94 -11.51
CA SER A 45 -13.20 4.35 -12.30
C SER A 45 -13.54 2.96 -12.80
N ILE A 46 -14.15 2.13 -11.95
CA ILE A 46 -14.59 0.77 -12.31
C ILE A 46 -15.72 0.82 -13.35
N LYS A 47 -16.75 1.67 -13.16
CA LYS A 47 -17.88 1.81 -14.09
C LYS A 47 -17.45 2.31 -15.49
N ARG A 48 -16.39 3.11 -15.57
CA ARG A 48 -15.80 3.54 -16.86
C ARG A 48 -15.04 2.44 -17.58
N GLY A 49 -14.68 1.37 -16.86
CA GLY A 49 -13.93 0.23 -17.37
C GLY A 49 -12.42 0.39 -17.25
N PHE A 50 -11.76 -0.75 -17.27
CA PHE A 50 -10.31 -0.86 -17.16
C PHE A 50 -9.62 -0.78 -18.50
N SER A 51 -8.44 -0.15 -18.55
CA SER A 51 -7.57 -0.17 -19.72
C SER A 51 -7.10 -1.59 -20.04
N LYS A 52 -6.55 -1.77 -21.24
CA LYS A 52 -5.97 -3.07 -21.65
C LYS A 52 -4.87 -3.54 -20.70
N GLU A 53 -4.08 -2.60 -20.19
CA GLU A 53 -2.97 -2.87 -19.26
C GLU A 53 -3.48 -3.31 -17.88
N HIS A 54 -4.51 -2.65 -17.34
CA HIS A 54 -5.15 -3.05 -16.09
C HIS A 54 -5.74 -4.46 -16.19
N LYS A 55 -6.39 -4.79 -17.32
CA LYS A 55 -6.94 -6.14 -17.54
C LYS A 55 -5.84 -7.20 -17.59
N LYS A 56 -4.71 -6.92 -18.26
CA LYS A 56 -3.55 -7.81 -18.27
C LYS A 56 -2.98 -8.01 -16.85
N LEU A 57 -2.88 -6.92 -16.08
CA LEU A 57 -2.40 -6.98 -14.70
C LEU A 57 -3.31 -7.86 -13.82
N LEU A 58 -4.64 -7.72 -13.94
CA LEU A 58 -5.61 -8.55 -13.21
C LEU A 58 -5.47 -10.04 -13.54
N VAL A 59 -5.29 -10.38 -14.81
CA VAL A 59 -5.06 -11.78 -15.24
C VAL A 59 -3.76 -12.31 -14.65
N ASN A 60 -2.69 -11.52 -14.73
CA ASN A 60 -1.38 -11.91 -14.17
C ASN A 60 -1.43 -12.09 -12.65
N LEU A 61 -2.16 -11.21 -11.93
CA LEU A 61 -2.34 -11.30 -10.49
C LEU A 61 -3.08 -12.57 -10.05
N ARG A 62 -3.97 -13.09 -10.90
CA ARG A 62 -4.62 -14.38 -10.61
C ARG A 62 -3.67 -15.56 -10.78
N ALA A 63 -2.72 -15.45 -11.72
CA ALA A 63 -1.78 -16.53 -12.04
C ALA A 63 -0.52 -16.56 -11.17
N ARG A 64 -0.15 -15.43 -10.55
CA ARG A 64 1.11 -15.27 -9.80
C ARG A 64 0.90 -14.51 -8.51
N ASP A 65 1.66 -14.86 -7.48
CA ASP A 65 1.60 -14.18 -6.17
C ASP A 65 2.52 -12.96 -6.07
N ALA A 66 3.55 -12.89 -6.93
CA ALA A 66 4.46 -11.76 -6.99
C ALA A 66 4.50 -11.17 -8.39
N ILE A 67 4.21 -9.88 -8.54
CA ILE A 67 4.17 -9.17 -9.81
C ILE A 67 4.78 -7.79 -9.67
N ARG A 68 5.44 -7.36 -10.74
CA ARG A 68 6.02 -6.03 -10.90
C ARG A 68 5.15 -5.19 -11.83
N THR A 69 4.83 -3.96 -11.44
CA THR A 69 3.93 -3.08 -12.21
C THR A 69 4.32 -1.61 -12.16
N HIS A 70 4.01 -0.88 -13.23
CA HIS A 70 4.04 0.57 -13.30
C HIS A 70 2.66 1.21 -13.09
N LEU A 71 1.59 0.42 -13.04
CA LEU A 71 0.22 0.87 -12.94
C LEU A 71 -0.10 1.32 -11.50
N ARG A 72 0.17 2.57 -11.23
CA ARG A 72 -0.04 3.19 -9.91
C ARG A 72 -1.49 3.52 -9.63
N ASP A 73 -2.29 3.67 -10.66
CA ASP A 73 -3.73 4.00 -10.65
C ASP A 73 -4.64 2.78 -10.52
N MET A 74 -4.05 1.57 -10.39
CA MET A 74 -4.81 0.35 -10.14
C MET A 74 -5.40 0.36 -8.73
N ILE A 75 -6.69 0.01 -8.64
CA ILE A 75 -7.42 -0.12 -7.38
C ILE A 75 -7.14 -1.49 -6.77
N ILE A 76 -6.96 -1.52 -5.46
CA ILE A 76 -6.76 -2.77 -4.70
C ILE A 76 -8.11 -3.45 -4.47
N PHE A 77 -8.24 -4.65 -5.02
CA PHE A 77 -9.41 -5.51 -4.85
C PHE A 77 -9.20 -6.54 -3.73
N PRO A 78 -10.29 -7.08 -3.16
CA PRO A 78 -10.21 -8.12 -2.13
C PRO A 78 -9.42 -9.37 -2.57
N ASP A 79 -9.47 -9.74 -3.87
CA ASP A 79 -8.74 -10.87 -4.46
C ASP A 79 -7.21 -10.73 -4.42
N MET A 80 -6.72 -9.53 -4.14
CA MET A 80 -5.29 -9.22 -4.11
C MET A 80 -4.70 -9.33 -2.71
N VAL A 81 -5.51 -9.47 -1.68
CA VAL A 81 -5.06 -9.55 -0.28
C VAL A 81 -4.15 -10.76 -0.08
N GLY A 82 -3.04 -10.56 0.61
CA GLY A 82 -2.01 -11.55 0.85
C GLY A 82 -0.98 -11.70 -0.28
N LYS A 83 -1.16 -11.01 -1.41
CA LYS A 83 -0.19 -11.02 -2.51
C LYS A 83 0.86 -9.95 -2.34
N SER A 84 2.03 -10.18 -2.93
CA SER A 84 3.15 -9.24 -2.91
C SER A 84 3.30 -8.58 -4.28
N ILE A 85 3.22 -7.25 -4.32
CA ILE A 85 3.27 -6.48 -5.57
C ILE A 85 4.42 -5.50 -5.51
N GLU A 86 5.26 -5.49 -6.54
CA GLU A 86 6.32 -4.51 -6.71
C GLU A 86 5.83 -3.34 -7.57
N ILE A 87 5.68 -2.18 -6.94
CA ILE A 87 5.11 -0.98 -7.54
C ILE A 87 6.22 0.01 -7.86
N HIS A 88 6.24 0.54 -9.07
CA HIS A 88 7.24 1.52 -9.49
C HIS A 88 7.01 2.88 -8.81
N ASN A 89 8.05 3.44 -8.18
CA ASN A 89 8.00 4.73 -7.50
C ASN A 89 8.62 5.89 -8.31
N GLY A 90 8.94 5.66 -9.60
CA GLY A 90 9.62 6.61 -10.48
C GLY A 90 11.12 6.30 -10.68
N LYS A 91 11.77 5.64 -9.71
CA LYS A 91 13.18 5.27 -9.77
C LYS A 91 13.42 3.77 -9.59
N THR A 92 12.75 3.18 -8.62
CA THR A 92 12.89 1.77 -8.23
C THR A 92 11.52 1.13 -8.09
N PHE A 93 11.49 -0.19 -7.94
CA PHE A 93 10.30 -0.94 -7.58
C PHE A 93 10.28 -1.17 -6.07
N GLU A 94 9.17 -0.82 -5.44
CA GLU A 94 8.93 -0.99 -4.02
C GLU A 94 8.01 -2.17 -3.81
N LYS A 95 8.46 -3.14 -2.99
CA LYS A 95 7.71 -4.34 -2.69
C LYS A 95 6.68 -4.03 -1.61
N VAL A 96 5.41 -4.22 -1.92
CA VAL A 96 4.28 -4.00 -1.03
C VAL A 96 3.51 -5.30 -0.87
N GLU A 97 3.30 -5.73 0.36
CA GLU A 97 2.40 -6.82 0.71
C GLU A 97 1.00 -6.26 0.94
N ILE A 98 0.02 -6.78 0.23
CA ILE A 98 -1.35 -6.27 0.29
C ILE A 98 -2.06 -6.76 1.54
N LEU A 99 -2.32 -5.85 2.46
CA LEU A 99 -3.08 -6.09 3.67
C LEU A 99 -4.59 -5.85 3.45
N PRO A 100 -5.47 -6.43 4.26
CA PRO A 100 -6.92 -6.21 4.18
C PRO A 100 -7.33 -4.74 4.25
N GLU A 101 -6.61 -3.94 5.04
CA GLU A 101 -6.86 -2.51 5.23
C GLU A 101 -6.62 -1.67 3.96
N MET A 102 -5.86 -2.20 3.01
CA MET A 102 -5.52 -1.51 1.75
C MET A 102 -6.61 -1.62 0.69
N VAL A 103 -7.65 -2.42 0.92
CA VAL A 103 -8.73 -2.61 -0.05
C VAL A 103 -9.44 -1.28 -0.33
N GLY A 104 -9.62 -0.97 -1.61
CA GLY A 104 -10.22 0.27 -2.09
C GLY A 104 -9.26 1.45 -2.25
N HIS A 105 -7.98 1.30 -1.89
CA HIS A 105 -6.91 2.26 -2.17
C HIS A 105 -6.27 2.01 -3.54
N TYR A 106 -5.43 2.91 -3.97
CA TYR A 106 -4.64 2.78 -5.20
C TYR A 106 -3.23 2.27 -4.89
N PHE A 107 -2.63 1.52 -5.80
CA PHE A 107 -1.24 1.07 -5.65
C PHE A 107 -0.26 2.21 -5.41
N GLY A 108 -0.47 3.35 -6.05
CA GLY A 108 0.39 4.51 -5.92
C GLY A 108 0.43 5.13 -4.52
N GLU A 109 -0.53 4.86 -3.66
CA GLU A 109 -0.55 5.33 -2.28
C GLU A 109 0.50 4.63 -1.41
N PHE A 110 0.88 3.41 -1.76
CA PHE A 110 1.82 2.57 -1.00
C PHE A 110 3.26 2.60 -1.54
N ALA A 111 3.50 3.26 -2.66
CA ALA A 111 4.83 3.45 -3.22
C ALA A 111 5.09 4.95 -3.42
N LEU A 112 5.72 5.59 -2.44
CA LEU A 112 5.95 7.03 -2.46
C LEU A 112 6.96 7.43 -3.53
N THR A 113 6.62 8.45 -4.33
CA THR A 113 7.52 9.03 -5.35
C THR A 113 8.46 10.07 -4.77
N ARG A 114 8.18 10.58 -3.58
CA ARG A 114 8.97 11.59 -2.88
C ARG A 114 9.49 11.03 -1.58
N ALA A 115 10.80 11.01 -1.41
CA ALA A 115 11.46 10.64 -0.17
C ALA A 115 12.00 11.88 0.53
N ARG A 116 12.19 11.80 1.85
CA ARG A 116 12.88 12.84 2.60
C ARG A 116 14.32 12.94 2.10
N VAL A 117 14.73 14.14 1.68
CA VAL A 117 16.09 14.39 1.22
C VAL A 117 17.02 14.45 2.43
N THR A 118 18.08 13.66 2.41
CA THR A 118 19.22 13.78 3.32
C THR A 118 20.34 14.43 2.53
N HIS A 119 20.64 15.69 2.83
CA HIS A 119 21.79 16.36 2.23
C HIS A 119 23.06 15.83 2.88
N GLY A 120 24.06 15.47 2.07
CA GLY A 120 25.41 15.24 2.57
C GLY A 120 25.99 16.55 3.11
N SER A 121 26.79 16.47 4.19
CA SER A 121 27.56 17.62 4.64
C SER A 121 28.57 18.02 3.55
N ALA A 122 28.71 19.33 3.31
CA ALA A 122 29.75 19.81 2.45
C ALA A 122 31.12 19.37 3.01
N GLY A 123 32.03 18.94 2.13
CA GLY A 123 33.39 18.57 2.52
C GLY A 123 34.13 19.71 3.20
N VAL A 124 35.17 19.38 3.96
CA VAL A 124 35.98 20.37 4.67
C VAL A 124 36.54 21.40 3.68
N GLY A 125 36.22 22.70 3.89
CA GLY A 125 36.65 23.79 3.03
C GLY A 125 35.83 23.98 1.73
N ALA A 126 34.76 23.21 1.50
CA ALA A 126 33.94 23.32 0.30
C ALA A 126 33.13 24.62 0.23
N THR A 127 32.78 25.20 1.37
CA THR A 127 32.08 26.48 1.47
C THR A 127 32.70 27.35 2.56
N ARG A 128 32.59 28.67 2.42
CA ARG A 128 33.09 29.61 3.45
C ARG A 128 32.39 29.43 4.79
N SER A 129 31.10 29.03 4.79
CA SER A 129 30.31 28.77 5.98
C SER A 129 30.68 27.47 6.69
N SER A 130 31.29 26.50 6.00
CA SER A 130 31.77 25.27 6.61
C SER A 130 33.02 25.42 7.47
N LYS A 131 33.71 26.59 7.40
CA LYS A 131 34.86 26.90 8.24
C LYS A 131 34.47 27.24 9.69
N TYR A 132 33.24 27.60 9.94
CA TYR A 132 32.74 27.92 11.27
C TYR A 132 31.58 27.00 11.61
N VAL A 133 31.87 25.86 12.18
CA VAL A 133 30.85 24.99 12.78
C VAL A 133 30.92 25.21 14.27
N PRO A 134 29.88 25.79 14.91
CA PRO A 134 29.85 25.91 16.36
C PRO A 134 29.82 24.49 16.95
N LEU A 135 30.85 24.16 17.71
CA LEU A 135 30.85 22.95 18.52
C LEU A 135 29.79 23.12 19.60
N LYS A 136 28.82 22.25 19.58
CA LYS A 136 27.81 22.08 20.62
C LYS A 136 28.27 21.00 21.58
#